data_7b756625fac2752373eb314c5987892b
#
_entry.id   7b756625fac2752373eb314c5987892b
#
_cell.length_a   1.000
_cell.length_b   1.000
_cell.length_c   1.000
_cell.angle_alpha   90.00
_cell.angle_beta   90.00
_cell.angle_gamma   90.00
#
_symmetry.space_group_name_H-M   'P 1'
#
loop_
_entity.id
_entity.type
_entity.pdbx_description
1 polymer ?
#
loop_
_entity_poly.entity_id
_entity_poly.type
_entity_poly.pdbx_seq_one_letter_code
_entity_poly.pdbx_strand_id
1 'polypeptide(L)'
;MKKVYICSPCRGDYENNIQRAKEYSRAAAMKGCIPIAPHIYLTQFMDDTIPAERELALSFGRELVLQCDELWAFGLSHPSAGMAGEIEVAKAAGIPVLNGFEEISRVGPAPAAAPDPEPQDAGSVTLHLPGPVGSISVEIDARIVCDLAEQFKAQPGAHFDIGPGGEPID
;
A
#
# COMPACT_ATOMS: atom_id res chain seq x y z
N MET A 1 0.07 12.69 8.88
CA MET A 1 1.24 12.50 7.99
C MET A 1 1.01 13.28 6.70
N LYS A 2 2.05 13.91 6.18
CA LYS A 2 1.99 14.70 4.93
C LYS A 2 1.82 13.76 3.73
N LYS A 3 0.85 14.05 2.85
CA LYS A 3 0.67 13.35 1.57
C LYS A 3 1.47 14.07 0.50
N VAL A 4 2.30 13.34 -0.22
CA VAL A 4 3.18 13.90 -1.24
C VAL A 4 2.92 13.19 -2.57
N TYR A 5 2.56 13.97 -3.59
CA TYR A 5 2.43 13.45 -4.94
C TYR A 5 3.80 13.29 -5.58
N ILE A 6 4.13 12.10 -6.04
CA ILE A 6 5.39 11.79 -6.72
C ILE A 6 5.19 11.98 -8.21
N CYS A 7 5.58 13.15 -8.71
CA CYS A 7 5.50 13.51 -10.11
C CYS A 7 6.82 13.18 -10.81
N SER A 8 6.85 12.10 -11.59
CA SER A 8 8.04 11.63 -12.31
C SER A 8 7.69 11.09 -13.70
N PRO A 9 8.66 11.00 -14.64
CA PRO A 9 8.42 10.42 -15.95
C PRO A 9 7.91 8.98 -15.86
N CYS A 10 6.96 8.61 -16.72
CA CYS A 10 6.48 7.25 -16.89
C CYS A 10 6.88 6.70 -18.27
N ARG A 11 6.65 7.45 -19.33
CA ARG A 11 6.90 7.04 -20.73
C ARG A 11 8.37 7.11 -21.12
N GLY A 12 8.70 6.45 -22.25
CA GLY A 12 10.06 6.33 -22.79
C GLY A 12 10.70 5.07 -22.25
N ASP A 13 11.66 5.18 -21.40
CA ASP A 13 12.27 4.06 -20.69
C ASP A 13 11.40 3.60 -19.52
N TYR A 14 10.28 2.94 -19.88
CA TYR A 14 9.19 2.63 -18.97
C TYR A 14 9.66 1.87 -17.72
N GLU A 15 10.39 0.78 -17.88
CA GLU A 15 10.82 -0.08 -16.77
C GLU A 15 11.69 0.69 -15.77
N ASN A 16 12.69 1.42 -16.27
CA ASN A 16 13.55 2.25 -15.42
C ASN A 16 12.79 3.42 -14.79
N ASN A 17 11.84 4.02 -15.50
CA ASN A 17 11.04 5.11 -14.95
C ASN A 17 10.14 4.62 -13.79
N ILE A 18 9.51 3.47 -13.92
CA ILE A 18 8.73 2.85 -12.84
C ILE A 18 9.63 2.48 -11.66
N GLN A 19 10.80 1.91 -11.92
CA GLN A 19 11.75 1.58 -10.86
C GLN A 19 12.20 2.84 -10.09
N ARG A 20 12.55 3.90 -10.79
CA ARG A 20 12.89 5.20 -10.17
C ARG A 20 11.72 5.77 -9.36
N ALA A 21 10.51 5.71 -9.88
CA ALA A 21 9.32 6.16 -9.15
C ALA A 21 9.11 5.41 -7.83
N LYS A 22 9.36 4.09 -7.81
CA LYS A 22 9.36 3.27 -6.59
C LYS A 22 10.43 3.75 -5.59
N GLU A 23 11.63 4.06 -6.07
CA GLU A 23 12.72 4.57 -5.24
C GLU A 23 12.39 5.93 -4.63
N TYR A 24 11.82 6.85 -5.41
CA TYR A 24 11.37 8.16 -4.93
C TYR A 24 10.26 8.03 -3.90
N SER A 25 9.29 7.14 -4.15
CA SER A 25 8.20 6.84 -3.22
C SER A 25 8.74 6.26 -1.91
N ARG A 26 9.68 5.31 -2.00
CA ARG A 26 10.35 4.76 -0.82
C ARG A 26 11.09 5.84 -0.04
N ALA A 27 11.83 6.70 -0.72
CA ALA A 27 12.54 7.81 -0.07
C ALA A 27 11.59 8.77 0.65
N ALA A 28 10.45 9.12 0.05
CA ALA A 28 9.43 9.94 0.68
C ALA A 28 8.80 9.24 1.90
N ALA A 29 8.50 7.94 1.80
CA ALA A 29 7.95 7.14 2.90
C ALA A 29 8.93 7.08 4.08
N MET A 30 10.22 6.85 3.82
CA MET A 30 11.28 6.84 4.84
C MET A 30 11.46 8.21 5.54
N LYS A 31 10.86 9.25 5.02
CA LYS A 31 10.79 10.60 5.61
C LYS A 31 9.48 10.89 6.34
N GLY A 32 8.67 9.87 6.56
CA GLY A 32 7.38 9.98 7.23
C GLY A 32 6.28 10.65 6.39
N CYS A 33 6.46 10.72 5.07
CA CYS A 33 5.40 11.16 4.16
C CYS A 33 4.60 9.96 3.63
N ILE A 34 3.37 10.21 3.20
CA ILE A 34 2.57 9.24 2.43
C ILE A 34 2.80 9.53 0.95
N PRO A 35 3.56 8.71 0.22
CA PRO A 35 3.79 8.92 -1.21
C PRO A 35 2.59 8.48 -2.04
N ILE A 36 2.14 9.33 -2.94
CA ILE A 36 1.10 9.06 -3.93
C ILE A 36 1.74 9.06 -5.32
N ALA A 37 1.89 7.89 -5.91
CA ALA A 37 2.53 7.69 -7.21
C ALA A 37 1.63 6.85 -8.12
N PRO A 38 0.55 7.41 -8.69
CA PRO A 38 -0.47 6.65 -9.40
C PRO A 38 0.08 5.88 -10.61
N HIS A 39 1.07 6.37 -11.30
CA HIS A 39 1.68 5.69 -12.44
C HIS A 39 2.37 4.36 -12.08
N ILE A 40 2.68 4.10 -10.80
CA ILE A 40 3.22 2.81 -10.37
C ILE A 40 2.12 1.74 -10.35
N TYR A 41 0.92 2.06 -9.86
CA TYR A 41 -0.14 1.06 -9.71
C TYR A 41 -1.14 1.05 -10.86
N LEU A 42 -1.45 2.21 -11.47
CA LEU A 42 -2.38 2.27 -12.59
C LEU A 42 -1.89 1.44 -13.77
N THR A 43 -0.60 1.46 -14.04
CA THR A 43 0.02 0.68 -15.11
C THR A 43 0.03 -0.85 -14.88
N GLN A 44 -0.42 -1.32 -13.72
CA GLN A 44 -0.58 -2.76 -13.49
C GLN A 44 -1.88 -3.31 -14.12
N PHE A 45 -2.84 -2.44 -14.44
CA PHE A 45 -4.15 -2.84 -14.97
C PHE A 45 -4.69 -1.92 -16.07
N MET A 46 -4.00 -0.83 -16.39
CA MET A 46 -4.33 0.09 -17.49
C MET A 46 -3.21 0.09 -18.53
N ASP A 47 -3.57 0.12 -19.80
CA ASP A 47 -2.64 0.16 -20.92
C ASP A 47 -2.44 1.60 -21.41
N ASP A 48 -1.26 2.17 -21.16
CA ASP A 48 -0.89 3.55 -21.57
C ASP A 48 -0.76 3.71 -23.11
N THR A 49 -0.80 2.62 -23.88
CA THR A 49 -0.82 2.66 -25.34
C THR A 49 -2.23 2.88 -25.88
N ILE A 50 -3.27 2.60 -25.10
CA ILE A 50 -4.68 2.83 -25.44
C ILE A 50 -5.05 4.27 -25.07
N PRO A 51 -5.39 5.15 -26.05
CA PRO A 51 -5.63 6.58 -25.78
C PRO A 51 -6.69 6.85 -24.71
N ALA A 52 -7.77 6.08 -24.69
CA ALA A 52 -8.86 6.26 -23.73
C ALA A 52 -8.42 5.92 -22.29
N GLU A 53 -7.66 4.82 -22.11
CA GLU A 53 -7.16 4.42 -20.80
C GLU A 53 -6.09 5.40 -20.28
N ARG A 54 -5.23 5.86 -21.20
CA ARG A 54 -4.26 6.89 -20.89
C ARG A 54 -4.91 8.20 -20.42
N GLU A 55 -5.93 8.69 -21.13
CA GLU A 55 -6.61 9.93 -20.74
C GLU A 55 -7.29 9.77 -19.37
N LEU A 56 -7.87 8.60 -19.13
CA LEU A 56 -8.46 8.27 -17.84
C LEU A 56 -7.41 8.22 -16.72
N ALA A 57 -6.26 7.58 -16.95
CA ALA A 57 -5.15 7.54 -15.99
C ALA A 57 -4.61 8.95 -15.68
N LEU A 58 -4.46 9.80 -16.70
CA LEU A 58 -4.04 11.20 -16.52
C LEU A 58 -5.10 12.00 -15.73
N SER A 59 -6.39 11.73 -15.92
CA SER A 59 -7.45 12.38 -15.14
C SER A 59 -7.40 11.97 -13.67
N PHE A 60 -7.15 10.69 -13.37
CA PHE A 60 -6.96 10.20 -12.00
C PHE A 60 -5.73 10.83 -11.34
N GLY A 61 -4.62 10.94 -12.08
CA GLY A 61 -3.43 11.62 -11.58
C GLY A 61 -3.71 13.05 -11.14
N ARG A 62 -4.38 13.82 -11.99
CA ARG A 62 -4.79 15.22 -11.70
C ARG A 62 -5.70 15.32 -10.48
N GLU A 63 -6.65 14.40 -10.31
CA GLU A 63 -7.55 14.37 -9.16
C GLU A 63 -6.78 14.04 -7.87
N LEU A 64 -5.84 13.10 -7.94
CA LEU A 64 -5.01 12.71 -6.80
C LEU A 64 -4.03 13.82 -6.37
N VAL A 65 -3.55 14.64 -7.31
CA VAL A 65 -2.75 15.84 -6.98
C VAL A 65 -3.52 16.73 -6.02
N LEU A 66 -4.81 16.98 -6.25
CA LEU A 66 -5.64 17.87 -5.43
C LEU A 66 -5.85 17.36 -4.00
N GLN A 67 -5.55 16.09 -3.74
CA GLN A 67 -5.67 15.47 -2.41
C GLN A 67 -4.34 15.43 -1.65
N CYS A 68 -3.27 15.96 -2.25
CA CYS A 68 -1.94 15.98 -1.67
C CYS A 68 -1.60 17.34 -1.05
N ASP A 69 -0.73 17.32 -0.05
CA ASP A 69 -0.23 18.53 0.60
C ASP A 69 0.88 19.21 -0.22
N GLU A 70 1.63 18.43 -0.99
CA GLU A 70 2.73 18.87 -1.84
C GLU A 70 2.85 17.99 -3.08
N LEU A 71 3.44 18.53 -4.16
CA LEU A 71 3.88 17.80 -5.33
C LEU A 71 5.41 17.84 -5.41
N TRP A 72 6.05 16.68 -5.38
CA TRP A 72 7.50 16.55 -5.57
C TRP A 72 7.79 16.13 -7.00
N ALA A 73 8.37 17.04 -7.78
CA ALA A 73 8.68 16.79 -9.19
C ALA A 73 10.11 16.29 -9.39
N PHE A 74 10.24 15.13 -10.01
CA PHE A 74 11.51 14.52 -10.38
C PHE A 74 11.76 14.72 -11.88
N GLY A 75 12.44 15.80 -12.24
CA GLY A 75 12.66 16.23 -13.62
C GLY A 75 11.97 17.56 -13.95
N LEU A 76 11.92 18.47 -12.99
CA LEU A 76 11.24 19.77 -13.09
C LEU A 76 11.75 20.65 -14.24
N SER A 77 13.02 20.51 -14.63
CA SER A 77 13.61 21.25 -15.76
C SER A 77 13.10 20.83 -17.13
N HIS A 78 12.68 19.59 -17.27
CA HIS A 78 12.19 19.00 -18.52
C HIS A 78 11.02 18.05 -18.24
N PRO A 79 9.86 18.57 -17.79
CA PRO A 79 8.73 17.73 -17.45
C PRO A 79 8.14 17.09 -18.69
N SER A 80 7.76 15.81 -18.58
CA SER A 80 6.96 15.16 -19.63
C SER A 80 5.57 15.82 -19.74
N ALA A 81 4.85 15.55 -20.83
CA ALA A 81 3.51 16.11 -21.03
C ALA A 81 2.53 15.75 -19.89
N GLY A 82 2.63 14.52 -19.35
CA GLY A 82 1.84 14.11 -18.17
C GLY A 82 2.22 14.89 -16.92
N MET A 83 3.51 14.99 -16.63
CA MET A 83 4.01 15.78 -15.51
C MET A 83 3.62 17.25 -15.61
N ALA A 84 3.69 17.84 -16.82
CA ALA A 84 3.32 19.25 -17.03
C ALA A 84 1.87 19.51 -16.61
N GLY A 85 0.95 18.62 -16.99
CA GLY A 85 -0.46 18.73 -16.61
C GLY A 85 -0.70 18.59 -15.10
N GLU A 86 0.01 17.69 -14.43
CA GLU A 86 -0.05 17.51 -12.97
C GLU A 86 0.51 18.74 -12.23
N ILE A 87 1.64 19.27 -12.70
CA ILE A 87 2.28 20.47 -12.14
C ILE A 87 1.37 21.69 -12.31
N GLU A 88 0.70 21.82 -13.46
CA GLU A 88 -0.24 22.92 -13.75
C GLU A 88 -1.44 22.87 -12.78
N VAL A 89 -2.03 21.69 -12.57
CA VAL A 89 -3.11 21.48 -11.60
C VAL A 89 -2.67 21.83 -10.19
N ALA A 90 -1.49 21.37 -9.76
CA ALA A 90 -0.96 21.69 -8.45
C ALA A 90 -0.80 23.20 -8.24
N LYS A 91 -0.20 23.89 -9.22
CA LYS A 91 -0.03 25.35 -9.19
C LYS A 91 -1.36 26.10 -9.14
N ALA A 92 -2.33 25.68 -9.96
CA ALA A 92 -3.65 26.31 -10.01
C ALA A 92 -4.40 26.13 -8.66
N ALA A 93 -4.19 25.03 -7.98
CA ALA A 93 -4.77 24.75 -6.66
C ALA A 93 -3.97 25.34 -5.49
N GLY A 94 -2.84 26.01 -5.74
CA GLY A 94 -1.98 26.54 -4.69
C GLY A 94 -1.18 25.48 -3.91
N ILE A 95 -1.07 24.27 -4.46
CA ILE A 95 -0.28 23.18 -3.88
C ILE A 95 1.20 23.43 -4.19
N PRO A 96 2.09 23.42 -3.18
CA PRO A 96 3.51 23.61 -3.38
C PRO A 96 4.11 22.58 -4.35
N VAL A 97 4.81 23.06 -5.38
CA VAL A 97 5.55 22.24 -6.34
C VAL A 97 7.03 22.35 -6.01
N LEU A 98 7.62 21.28 -5.55
CA LEU A 98 8.99 21.23 -5.04
C LEU A 98 9.87 20.33 -5.92
N ASN A 99 11.18 20.58 -5.91
CA ASN A 99 12.16 19.71 -6.54
C ASN A 99 12.31 18.43 -5.71
N GLY A 100 11.83 17.31 -6.21
CA GLY A 100 11.85 16.05 -5.48
C GLY A 100 13.26 15.59 -5.08
N PHE A 101 14.28 15.84 -5.88
CA PHE A 101 15.68 15.51 -5.54
C PHE A 101 16.19 16.30 -4.36
N GLU A 102 15.82 17.58 -4.27
CA GLU A 102 16.17 18.41 -3.12
C GLU A 102 15.44 17.94 -1.88
N GLU A 103 14.16 17.64 -2.00
CA GLU A 103 13.35 17.20 -0.87
C GLU A 103 13.82 15.86 -0.30
N ILE A 104 14.15 14.87 -1.12
CA ILE A 104 14.72 13.62 -0.62
C ILE A 104 16.11 13.78 0.00
N SER A 105 16.85 14.84 -0.32
CA SER A 105 18.17 15.11 0.24
C SER A 105 18.12 15.92 1.53
N ARG A 106 17.13 16.82 1.71
CA ARG A 106 17.06 17.79 2.82
C ARG A 106 16.64 17.17 4.15
N VAL A 107 15.87 16.13 4.16
CA VAL A 107 15.23 15.62 5.38
C VAL A 107 16.13 14.58 6.03
N GLY A 108 16.36 14.73 7.32
CA GLY A 108 17.04 13.73 8.14
C GLY A 108 16.30 12.38 8.18
N PRO A 109 16.83 11.39 8.89
CA PRO A 109 16.21 10.08 8.96
C PRO A 109 14.75 10.18 9.40
N ALA A 110 13.91 9.34 8.79
CA ALA A 110 12.51 9.24 9.20
C ALA A 110 12.41 9.08 10.71
N PRO A 111 11.38 9.67 11.35
CA PRO A 111 11.09 9.28 12.71
C PRO A 111 11.00 7.74 12.73
N ALA A 112 11.72 7.13 13.66
CA ALA A 112 11.64 5.69 13.83
C ALA A 112 10.16 5.31 13.83
N ALA A 113 9.77 4.40 12.94
CA ALA A 113 8.42 3.86 12.97
C ALA A 113 8.17 3.45 14.42
N ALA A 114 7.04 3.91 14.99
CA ALA A 114 6.62 3.34 16.25
C ALA A 114 6.70 1.82 16.08
N PRO A 115 7.31 1.08 17.01
CA PRO A 115 7.33 -0.37 16.89
C PRO A 115 5.90 -0.79 16.62
N ASP A 116 5.72 -1.68 15.64
CA ASP A 116 4.43 -2.31 15.44
C ASP A 116 3.93 -2.70 16.83
N PRO A 117 2.66 -2.39 17.17
CA PRO A 117 2.13 -2.82 18.46
C PRO A 117 2.48 -4.31 18.55
N GLU A 118 3.24 -4.67 19.60
CA GLU A 118 3.57 -6.09 19.82
C GLU A 118 2.27 -6.84 19.66
N PRO A 119 2.24 -7.92 18.89
CA PRO A 119 1.01 -8.66 18.66
C PRO A 119 0.45 -8.95 20.05
N GLN A 120 -0.64 -8.28 20.39
CA GLN A 120 -1.34 -8.53 21.65
C GLN A 120 -1.55 -10.03 21.67
N ASP A 121 -1.11 -10.67 22.76
CA ASP A 121 -1.21 -12.11 22.94
C ASP A 121 -2.67 -12.51 22.64
N ALA A 122 -2.89 -13.04 21.43
CA ALA A 122 -4.22 -13.41 20.97
C ALA A 122 -4.71 -14.68 21.70
N GLY A 123 -3.92 -15.16 22.65
CA GLY A 123 -4.13 -16.45 23.28
C GLY A 123 -3.80 -17.60 22.34
N SER A 124 -3.65 -18.78 22.91
CA SER A 124 -3.53 -20.03 22.17
C SER A 124 -4.80 -20.85 22.36
N VAL A 125 -5.20 -21.56 21.31
CA VAL A 125 -6.29 -22.54 21.32
C VAL A 125 -5.67 -23.94 21.26
N THR A 126 -5.98 -24.79 22.21
CA THR A 126 -5.52 -26.17 22.19
C THR A 126 -6.55 -27.03 21.48
N LEU A 127 -6.18 -27.61 20.34
CA LEU A 127 -6.98 -28.60 19.64
C LEU A 127 -6.65 -30.00 20.12
N HIS A 128 -7.67 -30.75 20.54
CA HIS A 128 -7.56 -32.16 20.86
C HIS A 128 -8.02 -33.01 19.67
N LEU A 129 -7.09 -33.68 19.02
CA LEU A 129 -7.39 -34.57 17.88
C LEU A 129 -7.41 -36.01 18.36
N PRO A 130 -8.49 -36.78 18.15
CA PRO A 130 -8.54 -38.20 18.44
C PRO A 130 -7.59 -38.96 17.51
N GLY A 131 -6.71 -39.77 18.08
CA GLY A 131 -5.80 -40.65 17.35
C GLY A 131 -6.00 -42.10 17.67
N PRO A 132 -5.47 -43.03 16.87
CA PRO A 132 -5.65 -44.48 17.08
C PRO A 132 -4.99 -45.02 18.35
N VAL A 133 -4.15 -44.27 19.04
CA VAL A 133 -3.40 -44.64 20.27
C VAL A 133 -3.53 -43.56 21.37
N GLY A 134 -4.54 -42.66 21.29
CA GLY A 134 -4.73 -41.58 22.26
C GLY A 134 -5.01 -40.24 21.53
N SER A 135 -5.23 -39.18 22.30
CA SER A 135 -5.44 -37.83 21.74
C SER A 135 -4.12 -37.07 21.65
N ILE A 136 -3.94 -36.33 20.56
CA ILE A 136 -2.83 -35.42 20.37
C ILE A 136 -3.37 -34.01 20.64
N SER A 137 -2.70 -33.26 21.53
CA SER A 137 -3.00 -31.86 21.81
C SER A 137 -2.04 -30.99 20.99
N VAL A 138 -2.61 -30.08 20.16
CA VAL A 138 -1.83 -29.12 19.38
C VAL A 138 -2.24 -27.72 19.79
N GLU A 139 -1.27 -26.95 20.23
CA GLU A 139 -1.48 -25.54 20.57
C GLU A 139 -1.33 -24.68 19.31
N ILE A 140 -2.35 -23.93 18.95
CA ILE A 140 -2.40 -23.11 17.74
C ILE A 140 -2.72 -21.66 18.14
N ASP A 141 -2.04 -20.69 17.52
CA ASP A 141 -2.37 -19.27 17.68
C ASP A 141 -3.84 -19.01 17.31
N ALA A 142 -4.57 -18.36 18.21
CA ALA A 142 -6.00 -18.08 18.03
C ALA A 142 -6.31 -17.32 16.74
N ARG A 143 -5.37 -16.54 16.21
CA ARG A 143 -5.52 -15.82 14.92
C ARG A 143 -5.60 -16.80 13.75
N ILE A 144 -4.79 -17.85 13.75
CA ILE A 144 -4.82 -18.88 12.70
C ILE A 144 -6.16 -19.61 12.72
N VAL A 145 -6.72 -19.83 13.91
CA VAL A 145 -8.04 -20.47 14.06
C VAL A 145 -9.15 -19.56 13.52
N CYS A 146 -9.08 -18.26 13.78
CA CYS A 146 -10.05 -17.29 13.25
C CYS A 146 -10.00 -17.20 11.72
N ASP A 147 -8.79 -17.10 11.13
CA ASP A 147 -8.62 -17.06 9.67
C ASP A 147 -9.12 -18.34 8.98
N LEU A 148 -8.84 -19.49 9.57
CA LEU A 148 -9.34 -20.78 9.07
C LEU A 148 -10.87 -20.87 9.20
N ALA A 149 -11.45 -20.42 10.33
CA ALA A 149 -12.90 -20.42 10.53
C ALA A 149 -13.64 -19.52 9.52
N GLU A 150 -13.07 -18.38 9.14
CA GLU A 150 -13.62 -17.53 8.10
C GLU A 150 -13.57 -18.19 6.71
N GLN A 151 -12.48 -18.86 6.38
CA GLN A 151 -12.33 -19.60 5.12
C GLN A 151 -13.31 -20.79 5.03
N PHE A 152 -13.58 -21.46 6.16
CA PHE A 152 -14.52 -22.59 6.21
C PHE A 152 -16.00 -22.16 6.23
N LYS A 153 -16.35 -20.98 6.78
CA LYS A 153 -17.73 -20.44 6.69
C LYS A 153 -18.22 -20.23 5.27
N ALA A 154 -17.31 -20.11 4.31
CA ALA A 154 -17.63 -19.98 2.87
C ALA A 154 -17.96 -21.30 2.19
N GLN A 155 -17.83 -22.46 2.85
CA GLN A 155 -18.14 -23.78 2.28
C GLN A 155 -19.50 -24.30 2.79
N PRO A 156 -20.46 -24.65 1.90
CA PRO A 156 -21.75 -25.20 2.33
C PRO A 156 -21.55 -26.56 3.02
N GLY A 157 -21.91 -26.63 4.29
CA GLY A 157 -21.93 -27.88 5.07
C GLY A 157 -20.80 -28.05 6.09
N ALA A 158 -19.92 -27.08 6.30
CA ALA A 158 -18.95 -27.13 7.38
C ALA A 158 -19.55 -26.56 8.68
N HIS A 159 -19.58 -27.37 9.74
CA HIS A 159 -19.88 -26.93 11.11
C HIS A 159 -18.58 -26.82 11.91
N PHE A 160 -18.41 -25.69 12.58
CA PHE A 160 -17.31 -25.47 13.52
C PHE A 160 -17.91 -24.90 14.80
N ASP A 161 -17.89 -25.68 15.88
CA ASP A 161 -18.32 -25.22 17.20
C ASP A 161 -17.09 -25.00 18.08
N ILE A 162 -16.87 -23.74 18.49
CA ILE A 162 -15.86 -23.37 19.49
C ILE A 162 -16.64 -22.87 20.73
N GLY A 163 -16.68 -23.69 21.77
CA GLY A 163 -17.26 -23.30 23.07
C GLY A 163 -16.28 -22.43 23.88
N PRO A 164 -16.77 -21.51 24.72
CA PRO A 164 -15.93 -20.76 25.64
C PRO A 164 -15.37 -21.72 26.70
N GLY A 165 -14.08 -22.08 26.56
CA GLY A 165 -13.37 -22.96 27.49
C GLY A 165 -12.87 -24.28 26.90
N GLY A 166 -13.05 -24.53 25.60
CA GLY A 166 -12.42 -25.69 24.92
C GLY A 166 -13.00 -27.06 25.30
N GLU A 167 -14.19 -27.12 25.91
CA GLU A 167 -14.88 -28.41 26.15
C GLU A 167 -15.82 -28.74 24.97
N PRO A 168 -15.83 -30.00 24.51
CA PRO A 168 -16.78 -30.42 23.48
C PRO A 168 -18.20 -30.35 24.03
N ILE A 169 -19.09 -29.78 23.27
CA ILE A 169 -20.54 -29.78 23.56
C ILE A 169 -21.06 -31.11 22.99
N ASP A 170 -21.62 -31.96 23.85
CA ASP A 170 -22.34 -33.20 23.49
C ASP A 170 -23.59 -32.91 22.65
#